data_5a4f4f85abd5336795b933acf2a8392e
#
_entry.id   5a4f4f85abd5336795b933acf2a8392e
#
_cell.length_a   1.000
_cell.length_b   1.000
_cell.length_c   1.000
_cell.angle_alpha   90.00
_cell.angle_beta   90.00
_cell.angle_gamma   90.00
#
_symmetry.space_group_name_H-M   'P 1'
#
loop_
_entity.id
_entity.type
_entity.pdbx_description
1 polymer ?
#
loop_
_entity_poly.entity_id
_entity_poly.type
_entity_poly.pdbx_seq_one_letter_code
_entity_poly.pdbx_strand_id
1 'polypeptide(L)'
;IHKNEPVAGQLEPLKETLDNAMNNIRESVHDLHKESFDIKDAAKRLLEECKDYETSLDCDISMDADKEIKYAFLTILKEALTNVQKHSNATRVKVVLNELEEYYQMMVEDNGTGQVNVYNPAGGIGLRNMEERVRALGGIITFSGEQGFRIFISVPKKKDV
;
A
#
# COMPACT_ATOMS: atom_id res chain seq x y z
N ILE A 1 27.22 -39.28 -2.80
CA ILE A 1 27.76 -38.02 -2.24
C ILE A 1 26.73 -36.94 -2.56
N HIS A 2 25.80 -36.66 -1.64
CA HIS A 2 24.86 -35.55 -1.76
C HIS A 2 25.59 -34.26 -1.36
N LYS A 3 25.76 -33.34 -2.31
CA LYS A 3 26.19 -31.98 -2.04
C LYS A 3 25.05 -31.25 -1.31
N ASN A 4 25.27 -30.95 -0.04
CA ASN A 4 24.47 -29.95 0.68
C ASN A 4 24.68 -28.59 0.01
N GLU A 5 23.71 -28.15 -0.79
CA GLU A 5 23.63 -26.74 -1.15
C GLU A 5 23.28 -25.92 0.10
N PRO A 6 23.87 -24.74 0.28
CA PRO A 6 23.70 -23.98 1.52
C PRO A 6 22.25 -23.50 1.66
N VAL A 7 21.59 -23.99 2.70
CA VAL A 7 20.24 -23.58 3.16
C VAL A 7 20.18 -22.07 3.48
N ALA A 8 21.32 -21.40 3.59
CA ALA A 8 21.44 -19.99 3.91
C ALA A 8 20.74 -19.05 2.92
N GLY A 9 20.73 -19.38 1.62
CA GLY A 9 20.09 -18.52 0.60
C GLY A 9 18.56 -18.56 0.60
N GLN A 10 17.95 -19.56 1.27
CA GLN A 10 16.50 -19.66 1.40
C GLN A 10 15.97 -19.02 2.69
N LEU A 11 16.84 -18.76 3.65
CA LEU A 11 16.48 -18.17 4.95
C LEU A 11 16.38 -16.63 4.90
N GLU A 12 17.13 -15.97 4.03
CA GLU A 12 17.10 -14.50 3.92
C GLU A 12 15.73 -13.95 3.49
N PRO A 13 15.04 -14.48 2.44
CA PRO A 13 13.70 -14.04 2.08
C PRO A 13 12.67 -14.32 3.17
N LEU A 14 12.82 -15.43 3.90
CA LEU A 14 11.92 -15.79 5.00
C LEU A 14 12.12 -14.85 6.20
N LYS A 15 13.35 -14.49 6.50
CA LYS A 15 13.70 -13.52 7.54
C LYS A 15 13.17 -12.14 7.21
N GLU A 16 13.36 -11.66 5.98
CA GLU A 16 12.82 -10.39 5.51
C GLU A 16 11.29 -10.35 5.61
N THR A 17 10.63 -11.43 5.23
CA THR A 17 9.16 -11.57 5.34
C THR A 17 8.72 -11.53 6.81
N LEU A 18 9.44 -12.20 7.70
CA LEU A 18 9.14 -12.23 9.12
C LEU A 18 9.39 -10.87 9.78
N ASP A 19 10.49 -10.21 9.46
CA ASP A 19 10.82 -8.89 9.97
C ASP A 19 9.79 -7.85 9.51
N ASN A 20 9.35 -7.90 8.25
CA ASN A 20 8.28 -7.07 7.72
C ASN A 20 6.94 -7.34 8.44
N ALA A 21 6.60 -8.59 8.67
CA ALA A 21 5.39 -8.97 9.41
C ALA A 21 5.45 -8.46 10.87
N MET A 22 6.60 -8.61 11.54
CA MET A 22 6.80 -8.14 12.91
C MET A 22 6.76 -6.61 13.00
N ASN A 23 7.33 -5.90 12.02
CA ASN A 23 7.26 -4.45 11.98
C ASN A 23 5.83 -3.95 11.72
N ASN A 24 5.10 -4.60 10.82
CA ASN A 24 3.68 -4.29 10.59
C ASN A 24 2.82 -4.50 11.84
N ILE A 25 3.09 -5.57 12.60
CA ILE A 25 2.40 -5.83 13.87
C ILE A 25 2.75 -4.76 14.90
N ARG A 26 4.03 -4.39 15.04
CA ARG A 26 4.47 -3.34 15.98
C ARG A 26 3.89 -1.98 15.64
N GLU A 27 3.91 -1.59 14.37
CA GLU A 27 3.28 -0.36 13.90
C GLU A 27 1.77 -0.37 14.18
N SER A 28 1.09 -1.47 13.87
CA SER A 28 -0.35 -1.63 14.14
C SER A 28 -0.69 -1.53 15.63
N VAL A 29 0.13 -2.13 16.51
CA VAL A 29 -0.08 -2.07 17.96
C VAL A 29 0.24 -0.70 18.53
N HIS A 30 1.31 -0.04 18.05
CA HIS A 30 1.69 1.30 18.49
C HIS A 30 0.62 2.34 18.11
N ASP A 31 0.00 2.17 16.97
CA ASP A 31 -0.99 3.09 16.44
C ASP A 31 -2.41 2.85 17.02
N LEU A 32 -2.74 1.62 17.43
CA LEU A 32 -4.00 1.31 18.13
C LEU A 32 -4.17 2.10 19.45
N HIS A 33 -3.08 2.64 20.02
CA HIS A 33 -3.11 3.46 21.21
C HIS A 33 -3.33 4.95 20.94
N LYS A 34 -3.25 5.41 19.68
CA LYS A 34 -3.59 6.80 19.34
C LYS A 34 -5.09 6.89 19.06
N GLU A 35 -5.81 7.65 19.88
CA GLU A 35 -7.27 7.81 19.76
C GLU A 35 -7.71 8.43 18.43
N SER A 36 -6.88 9.25 17.81
CA SER A 36 -7.07 9.76 16.45
C SER A 36 -5.74 10.15 15.81
N PHE A 37 -5.58 9.91 14.51
CA PHE A 37 -4.42 10.37 13.75
C PHE A 37 -4.87 10.96 12.40
N ASP A 38 -4.12 11.95 11.93
CA ASP A 38 -4.36 12.55 10.63
C ASP A 38 -3.71 11.72 9.53
N ILE A 39 -4.54 11.11 8.68
CA ILE A 39 -4.07 10.32 7.54
C ILE A 39 -3.29 11.19 6.54
N LYS A 40 -3.66 12.47 6.38
CA LYS A 40 -2.97 13.41 5.51
C LYS A 40 -1.53 13.61 5.94
N ASP A 41 -1.30 13.86 7.23
CA ASP A 41 0.04 14.02 7.78
C ASP A 41 0.86 12.73 7.69
N ALA A 42 0.23 11.59 7.94
CA ALA A 42 0.90 10.29 7.85
C ALA A 42 1.27 9.96 6.39
N ALA A 43 0.38 10.16 5.43
CA ALA A 43 0.65 9.95 4.00
C ALA A 43 1.74 10.92 3.50
N LYS A 44 1.70 12.18 3.94
CA LYS A 44 2.72 13.17 3.58
C LYS A 44 4.12 12.73 4.03
N ARG A 45 4.26 12.21 5.25
CA ARG A 45 5.54 11.68 5.76
C ARG A 45 6.06 10.53 4.91
N LEU A 46 5.20 9.59 4.51
CA LEU A 46 5.60 8.51 3.62
C LEU A 46 6.11 9.02 2.26
N LEU A 47 5.46 10.05 1.71
CA LEU A 47 5.86 10.65 0.44
C LEU A 47 7.16 11.46 0.56
N GLU A 48 7.42 12.11 1.69
CA GLU A 48 8.66 12.86 1.96
C GLU A 48 9.90 11.96 2.04
N GLU A 49 9.73 10.67 2.34
CA GLU A 49 10.81 9.68 2.28
C GLU A 49 11.22 9.32 0.85
N CYS A 50 10.35 9.58 -0.14
CA CYS A 50 10.57 9.27 -1.54
C CYS A 50 11.32 10.42 -2.23
N LYS A 51 12.66 10.36 -2.26
CA LYS A 51 13.52 11.43 -2.80
C LYS A 51 13.83 11.30 -4.29
N ASP A 52 13.56 10.14 -4.88
CA ASP A 52 13.97 9.83 -6.25
C ASP A 52 12.95 10.26 -7.31
N TYR A 53 11.76 10.70 -6.89
CA TYR A 53 10.69 11.14 -7.77
C TYR A 53 9.84 12.23 -7.12
N GLU A 54 9.20 13.04 -7.97
CA GLU A 54 8.26 14.07 -7.55
C GLU A 54 6.98 13.41 -7.01
N THR A 55 6.51 13.86 -5.86
CA THR A 55 5.28 13.33 -5.24
C THR A 55 4.22 14.41 -5.13
N SER A 56 2.96 14.02 -5.31
CA SER A 56 1.80 14.88 -5.05
C SER A 56 0.75 14.15 -4.24
N LEU A 57 0.15 14.84 -3.28
CA LEU A 57 -0.90 14.33 -2.41
C LEU A 57 -2.12 15.26 -2.46
N ASP A 58 -3.25 14.71 -2.85
CA ASP A 58 -4.56 15.30 -2.65
C ASP A 58 -5.32 14.47 -1.62
N CYS A 59 -5.68 15.04 -0.50
CA CYS A 59 -6.28 14.33 0.61
C CYS A 59 -7.46 15.09 1.19
N ASP A 60 -8.63 14.51 1.03
CA ASP A 60 -9.91 14.96 1.58
C ASP A 60 -10.55 13.81 2.39
N ILE A 61 -9.90 13.43 3.48
CA ILE A 61 -10.41 12.46 4.46
C ILE A 61 -10.43 13.14 5.82
N SER A 62 -11.58 13.08 6.49
CA SER A 62 -11.77 13.71 7.81
C SER A 62 -10.95 13.01 8.90
N MET A 63 -10.67 13.75 9.97
CA MET A 63 -10.02 13.21 11.18
C MET A 63 -10.82 12.07 11.81
N ASP A 64 -12.15 12.15 11.73
CA ASP A 64 -13.09 11.20 12.32
C ASP A 64 -13.35 9.97 11.43
N ALA A 65 -12.72 9.91 10.24
CA ALA A 65 -12.82 8.74 9.36
C ALA A 65 -12.41 7.45 10.08
N ASP A 66 -13.00 6.34 9.65
CA ASP A 66 -12.77 5.02 10.23
C ASP A 66 -11.27 4.69 10.29
N LYS A 67 -10.79 4.39 11.50
CA LYS A 67 -9.36 4.09 11.76
C LYS A 67 -8.87 2.92 10.94
N GLU A 68 -9.67 1.89 10.79
CA GLU A 68 -9.34 0.67 10.05
C GLU A 68 -9.08 0.98 8.58
N ILE A 69 -9.89 1.89 7.99
CA ILE A 69 -9.69 2.39 6.63
C ILE A 69 -8.40 3.20 6.53
N LYS A 70 -8.17 4.13 7.45
CA LYS A 70 -6.95 4.95 7.46
C LYS A 70 -5.70 4.07 7.53
N TYR A 71 -5.68 3.04 8.36
CA TYR A 71 -4.57 2.08 8.46
C TYR A 71 -4.39 1.28 7.17
N ALA A 72 -5.48 0.76 6.62
CA ALA A 72 -5.42 0.00 5.39
C ALA A 72 -4.84 0.84 4.25
N PHE A 73 -5.30 2.08 4.10
CA PHE A 73 -4.81 2.98 3.06
C PHE A 73 -3.32 3.32 3.24
N LEU A 74 -2.86 3.59 4.46
CA LEU A 74 -1.44 3.86 4.70
C LEU A 74 -0.56 2.63 4.45
N THR A 75 -1.02 1.45 4.85
CA THR A 75 -0.29 0.20 4.59
C THR A 75 -0.17 -0.07 3.09
N ILE A 76 -1.26 0.13 2.35
CA ILE A 76 -1.26 -0.06 0.90
C ILE A 76 -0.41 1.02 0.22
N LEU A 77 -0.48 2.27 0.68
CA LEU A 77 0.37 3.35 0.16
C LEU A 77 1.86 3.02 0.33
N LYS A 78 2.27 2.57 1.51
CA LYS A 78 3.66 2.16 1.78
C LYS A 78 4.11 1.04 0.83
N GLU A 79 3.29 0.02 0.62
CA GLU A 79 3.58 -1.07 -0.31
C GLU A 79 3.63 -0.58 -1.76
N ALA A 80 2.70 0.30 -2.16
CA ALA A 80 2.69 0.90 -3.50
C ALA A 80 3.96 1.71 -3.77
N LEU A 81 4.40 2.54 -2.82
CA LEU A 81 5.64 3.32 -2.93
C LEU A 81 6.88 2.41 -3.00
N THR A 82 6.90 1.32 -2.24
CA THR A 82 7.95 0.30 -2.31
C THR A 82 8.01 -0.35 -3.70
N ASN A 83 6.85 -0.64 -4.29
CA ASN A 83 6.78 -1.20 -5.64
C ASN A 83 7.27 -0.21 -6.70
N VAL A 84 6.92 1.07 -6.58
CA VAL A 84 7.46 2.11 -7.47
C VAL A 84 8.98 2.16 -7.38
N GLN A 85 9.53 2.18 -6.17
CA GLN A 85 10.98 2.25 -5.95
C GLN A 85 11.73 1.03 -6.51
N LYS A 86 11.16 -0.17 -6.39
CA LYS A 86 11.81 -1.42 -6.80
C LYS A 86 11.63 -1.74 -8.28
N HIS A 87 10.50 -1.35 -8.88
CA HIS A 87 10.04 -1.91 -10.16
C HIS A 87 9.67 -0.85 -11.20
N SER A 88 9.61 0.42 -10.83
CA SER A 88 9.23 1.49 -11.74
C SER A 88 10.41 2.42 -12.04
N ASN A 89 10.44 2.92 -13.27
CA ASN A 89 11.32 4.02 -13.67
C ASN A 89 10.58 5.38 -13.62
N ALA A 90 9.57 5.47 -12.77
CA ALA A 90 8.77 6.67 -12.61
C ALA A 90 9.60 7.86 -12.15
N THR A 91 9.20 9.04 -12.61
CA THR A 91 9.70 10.33 -12.14
C THR A 91 8.67 11.09 -11.30
N ARG A 92 7.42 10.62 -11.32
CA ARG A 92 6.31 11.22 -10.55
C ARG A 92 5.38 10.16 -10.00
N VAL A 93 4.89 10.40 -8.78
CA VAL A 93 3.84 9.62 -8.14
C VAL A 93 2.76 10.56 -7.63
N LYS A 94 1.51 10.26 -7.97
CA LYS A 94 0.34 10.99 -7.51
C LYS A 94 -0.48 10.10 -6.58
N VAL A 95 -0.87 10.66 -5.44
CA VAL A 95 -1.75 10.02 -4.46
C VAL A 95 -2.99 10.87 -4.25
N VAL A 96 -4.14 10.24 -4.30
CA VAL A 96 -5.44 10.85 -4.00
C VAL A 96 -6.16 10.02 -2.97
N LEU A 97 -6.61 10.64 -1.91
CA LEU A 97 -7.38 10.06 -0.81
C LEU A 97 -8.67 10.85 -0.66
N ASN A 98 -9.82 10.23 -0.88
CA ASN A 98 -11.12 10.90 -0.83
C ASN A 98 -12.08 10.21 0.15
N GLU A 99 -12.82 11.01 0.87
CA GLU A 99 -13.99 10.60 1.64
C GLU A 99 -15.26 11.10 0.94
N LEU A 100 -16.00 10.16 0.38
CA LEU A 100 -17.31 10.42 -0.24
C LEU A 100 -18.43 10.11 0.74
N GLU A 101 -19.67 10.38 0.37
CA GLU A 101 -20.83 10.15 1.23
C GLU A 101 -20.92 8.69 1.70
N GLU A 102 -20.75 7.72 0.79
CA GLU A 102 -20.90 6.28 1.08
C GLU A 102 -19.60 5.48 0.99
N TYR A 103 -18.50 6.07 0.51
CA TYR A 103 -17.26 5.36 0.21
C TYR A 103 -16.02 6.16 0.63
N TYR A 104 -14.97 5.42 0.97
CA TYR A 104 -13.60 5.92 0.99
C TYR A 104 -12.89 5.46 -0.27
N GLN A 105 -12.12 6.34 -0.90
CA GLN A 105 -11.38 6.01 -2.11
C GLN A 105 -9.91 6.38 -1.98
N MET A 106 -9.05 5.56 -2.58
CA MET A 106 -7.64 5.83 -2.73
C MET A 106 -7.20 5.55 -4.16
N MET A 107 -6.39 6.44 -4.72
CA MET A 107 -5.69 6.24 -5.98
C MET A 107 -4.20 6.51 -5.77
N VAL A 108 -3.36 5.60 -6.25
CA VAL A 108 -1.92 5.79 -6.38
C VAL A 108 -1.56 5.56 -7.83
N GLU A 109 -0.90 6.52 -8.44
CA GLU A 109 -0.52 6.47 -9.85
C GLU A 109 0.92 6.93 -10.03
N ASP A 110 1.73 6.14 -10.74
CA ASP A 110 3.05 6.55 -11.21
C ASP A 110 3.06 6.77 -12.74
N ASN A 111 4.03 7.51 -13.21
CA ASN A 111 4.22 7.78 -14.64
C ASN A 111 5.31 6.90 -15.27
N GLY A 112 5.67 5.79 -14.65
CA GLY A 112 6.68 4.89 -15.17
C GLY A 112 6.23 4.14 -16.40
N THR A 113 7.19 3.57 -17.12
CA THR A 113 6.96 2.73 -18.31
C THR A 113 7.17 1.24 -18.02
N GLY A 114 7.46 0.90 -16.75
CA GLY A 114 7.65 -0.47 -16.31
C GLY A 114 6.37 -1.28 -16.55
N GLN A 115 6.48 -2.35 -17.33
CA GLN A 115 5.41 -3.34 -17.45
C GLN A 115 5.34 -4.08 -16.11
N VAL A 116 4.57 -3.54 -15.18
CA VAL A 116 4.07 -4.37 -14.09
C VAL A 116 3.10 -5.33 -14.77
N ASN A 117 3.51 -6.59 -14.85
CA ASN A 117 2.67 -7.65 -15.39
C ASN A 117 1.54 -7.90 -14.38
N VAL A 118 0.53 -7.02 -14.41
CA VAL A 118 -0.60 -6.96 -13.48
C VAL A 118 -1.36 -8.29 -13.43
N TYR A 119 -1.20 -9.09 -14.48
CA TYR A 119 -1.84 -10.40 -14.66
C TYR A 119 -0.92 -11.59 -14.42
N ASN A 120 0.28 -11.42 -13.91
CA ASN A 120 1.03 -12.57 -13.48
C ASN A 120 0.38 -13.16 -12.22
N PRO A 121 -0.19 -14.38 -12.25
CA PRO A 121 -0.67 -15.04 -11.03
C PRO A 121 0.44 -15.27 -10.00
N ALA A 122 1.70 -15.17 -10.42
CA ALA A 122 2.89 -15.03 -9.58
C ALA A 122 3.23 -13.57 -9.25
N GLY A 123 2.34 -12.63 -9.60
CA GLY A 123 2.42 -11.22 -9.17
C GLY A 123 2.64 -11.17 -7.67
N GLY A 124 3.71 -10.50 -7.25
CA GLY A 124 4.34 -10.66 -5.96
C GLY A 124 3.36 -10.60 -4.79
N ILE A 125 3.79 -11.11 -3.67
CA ILE A 125 3.06 -11.18 -2.38
C ILE A 125 2.39 -9.84 -2.04
N GLY A 126 3.01 -8.70 -2.42
CA GLY A 126 2.50 -7.36 -2.15
C GLY A 126 1.12 -7.06 -2.76
N LEU A 127 0.92 -7.33 -4.05
CA LEU A 127 -0.38 -7.05 -4.71
C LEU A 127 -1.50 -7.93 -4.14
N ARG A 128 -1.19 -9.19 -3.88
CA ARG A 128 -2.14 -10.12 -3.25
C ARG A 128 -2.52 -9.66 -1.84
N ASN A 129 -1.56 -9.23 -1.05
CA ASN A 129 -1.82 -8.70 0.29
C ASN A 129 -2.70 -7.45 0.26
N MET A 130 -2.50 -6.56 -0.73
CA MET A 130 -3.38 -5.41 -0.95
C MET A 130 -4.82 -5.85 -1.25
N GLU A 131 -5.01 -6.83 -2.17
CA GLU A 131 -6.33 -7.36 -2.51
C GLU A 131 -7.04 -7.97 -1.30
N GLU A 132 -6.35 -8.82 -0.54
CA GLU A 132 -6.90 -9.48 0.65
C GLU A 132 -7.31 -8.44 1.70
N ARG A 133 -6.50 -7.41 1.91
CA ARG A 133 -6.79 -6.32 2.85
C ARG A 133 -8.02 -5.51 2.46
N VAL A 134 -8.12 -5.12 1.19
CA VAL A 134 -9.27 -4.36 0.69
C VAL A 134 -10.55 -5.20 0.71
N ARG A 135 -10.45 -6.47 0.34
CA ARG A 135 -11.57 -7.42 0.38
C ARG A 135 -12.09 -7.62 1.81
N ALA A 136 -11.21 -7.71 2.80
CA ALA A 136 -11.59 -7.83 4.21
C ALA A 136 -12.41 -6.63 4.71
N LEU A 137 -12.26 -5.46 4.08
CA LEU A 137 -13.03 -4.25 4.35
C LEU A 137 -14.31 -4.12 3.50
N GLY A 138 -14.64 -5.16 2.72
CA GLY A 138 -15.78 -5.12 1.79
C GLY A 138 -15.57 -4.23 0.57
N GLY A 139 -14.33 -3.83 0.31
CA GLY A 139 -13.97 -2.95 -0.79
C GLY A 139 -13.56 -3.69 -2.06
N ILE A 140 -13.28 -2.89 -3.08
CA ILE A 140 -12.73 -3.32 -4.37
C ILE A 140 -11.39 -2.63 -4.62
N ILE A 141 -10.49 -3.32 -5.28
CA ILE A 141 -9.21 -2.81 -5.75
C ILE A 141 -9.02 -3.16 -7.22
N THR A 142 -8.52 -2.23 -7.99
CA THR A 142 -8.15 -2.45 -9.40
C THR A 142 -6.74 -1.97 -9.66
N PHE A 143 -6.05 -2.68 -10.54
CA PHE A 143 -4.71 -2.35 -11.00
C PHE A 143 -4.76 -2.12 -12.51
N SER A 144 -4.08 -1.09 -12.98
CA SER A 144 -3.90 -0.84 -14.41
C SER A 144 -2.47 -0.40 -14.71
N GLY A 145 -1.96 -0.73 -15.90
CA GLY A 145 -0.56 -0.52 -16.26
C GLY A 145 -0.35 -0.02 -17.69
N GLU A 146 -1.34 0.60 -18.33
CA GLU A 146 -1.24 1.01 -19.74
C GLU A 146 -0.35 2.26 -19.94
N GLN A 147 -0.37 3.20 -18.99
CA GLN A 147 0.40 4.44 -19.04
C GLN A 147 0.95 4.77 -17.63
N GLY A 148 1.87 3.94 -17.15
CA GLY A 148 2.26 3.93 -15.75
C GLY A 148 1.42 2.93 -14.95
N PHE A 149 1.76 2.73 -13.70
CA PHE A 149 1.02 1.83 -12.83
C PHE A 149 0.02 2.61 -11.98
N ARG A 150 -1.23 2.16 -11.96
CA ARG A 150 -2.30 2.77 -11.15
C ARG A 150 -2.94 1.72 -10.28
N ILE A 151 -3.09 2.06 -9.02
CA ILE A 151 -3.92 1.35 -8.04
C ILE A 151 -5.13 2.22 -7.76
N PHE A 152 -6.33 1.66 -7.86
CA PHE A 152 -7.55 2.33 -7.41
C PHE A 152 -8.30 1.43 -6.43
N ILE A 153 -8.72 2.03 -5.31
CA ILE A 153 -9.42 1.36 -4.23
C ILE A 153 -10.69 2.13 -3.90
N SER A 154 -11.78 1.40 -3.68
CA SER A 154 -13.02 1.94 -3.13
C SER A 154 -13.54 1.02 -2.04
N VAL A 155 -13.75 1.56 -0.85
CA VAL A 155 -14.23 0.82 0.33
C VAL A 155 -15.51 1.47 0.83
N PRO A 156 -16.62 0.72 1.00
CA PRO A 156 -17.86 1.28 1.50
C PRO A 156 -17.72 1.71 2.96
N LYS A 157 -18.35 2.81 3.32
CA LYS A 157 -18.51 3.21 4.72
C LYS A 157 -19.40 2.20 5.44
N LYS A 158 -19.04 1.87 6.69
CA LYS A 158 -19.94 1.09 7.54
C LYS A 158 -21.20 1.92 7.79
N LYS A 159 -22.38 1.35 7.50
CA LYS A 159 -23.63 2.00 7.88
C LYS A 159 -23.77 1.88 9.40
N ASP A 160 -23.95 3.01 10.06
CA ASP A 160 -24.37 3.01 11.46
C ASP A 160 -25.73 2.30 11.52
N VAL A 161 -25.77 1.22 12.26
CA VAL A 161 -27.00 0.44 12.49
C VAL A 161 -27.74 1.02 13.69
#